data_c3f69a8a56e66b8f525a1d86097c826a
#
_entry.id   c3f69a8a56e66b8f525a1d86097c826a
#
_cell.length_a   1.000
_cell.length_b   1.000
_cell.length_c   1.000
_cell.angle_alpha   90.00
_cell.angle_beta   90.00
_cell.angle_gamma   90.00
#
_symmetry.space_group_name_H-M   'P 1'
#
loop_
_entity.id
_entity.type
_entity.pdbx_description
1 polymer ?
#
loop_
_entity_poly.entity_id
_entity_poly.type
_entity_poly.pdbx_seq_one_letter_code
_entity_poly.pdbx_strand_id
1 'polypeptide(L)'
;MQASKGLLAALALTALSGAVQAANEVVVYSSRIDELIKPVFDAYTQKTGVAIKFITDKEAPLMARIKAEGANTPADLLLTVDGGNLWQAEEMGILQPLNSQVVKDNIPAQYRSSNDAWTGLSLRARTIVY
;
A
#
# COMPACT_ATOMS: atom_id res chain seq x y z
N MET A 1 33.46 20.13 -64.44
CA MET A 1 33.33 21.44 -63.74
C MET A 1 32.00 21.46 -63.03
N GLN A 2 32.01 21.97 -61.82
CA GLN A 2 30.95 22.16 -60.88
C GLN A 2 30.58 20.98 -59.98
N ALA A 3 31.10 21.08 -58.77
CA ALA A 3 30.75 20.36 -57.58
C ALA A 3 29.42 20.88 -57.01
N SER A 4 28.48 19.99 -56.74
CA SER A 4 27.31 20.30 -55.92
C SER A 4 27.48 19.69 -54.53
N LYS A 5 27.56 20.57 -53.56
CA LYS A 5 27.68 20.27 -52.13
C LYS A 5 26.32 19.77 -51.63
N GLY A 6 26.27 18.47 -51.34
CA GLY A 6 25.11 17.88 -50.61
C GLY A 6 25.20 18.20 -49.14
N LEU A 7 24.26 18.97 -48.65
CA LEU A 7 24.10 19.35 -47.24
C LEU A 7 23.41 18.19 -46.50
N LEU A 8 24.17 17.41 -45.73
CA LEU A 8 23.65 16.40 -44.83
C LEU A 8 23.06 17.10 -43.58
N ALA A 9 21.75 17.22 -43.55
CA ALA A 9 21.02 17.62 -42.36
C ALA A 9 20.92 16.41 -41.43
N ALA A 10 21.74 16.36 -40.41
CA ALA A 10 21.62 15.39 -39.31
C ALA A 10 20.44 15.79 -38.43
N LEU A 11 19.31 15.07 -38.53
CA LEU A 11 18.20 15.16 -37.62
C LEU A 11 18.58 14.46 -36.31
N ALA A 12 19.01 15.23 -35.32
CA ALA A 12 19.17 14.73 -33.95
C ALA A 12 17.79 14.53 -33.31
N LEU A 13 17.28 13.29 -33.34
CA LEU A 13 16.15 12.89 -32.53
C LEU A 13 16.61 12.82 -31.06
N THR A 14 16.41 13.91 -30.32
CA THR A 14 16.49 13.88 -28.86
C THR A 14 15.27 13.12 -28.35
N ALA A 15 15.44 11.82 -28.08
CA ALA A 15 14.49 11.06 -27.31
C ALA A 15 14.44 11.64 -25.89
N LEU A 16 13.45 12.46 -25.60
CA LEU A 16 13.06 12.76 -24.23
C LEU A 16 12.54 11.46 -23.61
N SER A 17 13.44 10.72 -22.98
CA SER A 17 13.08 9.67 -22.04
C SER A 17 12.48 10.37 -20.82
N GLY A 18 11.19 10.69 -20.89
CA GLY A 18 10.41 11.03 -19.72
C GLY A 18 10.46 9.83 -18.79
N ALA A 19 11.30 9.89 -17.76
CA ALA A 19 11.18 8.98 -16.64
C ALA A 19 9.76 9.15 -16.12
N VAL A 20 8.88 8.19 -16.42
CA VAL A 20 7.62 8.02 -15.70
C VAL A 20 8.05 7.70 -14.29
N GLN A 21 8.14 8.73 -13.45
CA GLN A 21 8.27 8.57 -12.03
C GLN A 21 6.94 7.95 -11.61
N ALA A 22 6.94 6.64 -11.42
CA ALA A 22 5.84 5.98 -10.74
C ALA A 22 5.64 6.78 -9.45
N ALA A 23 4.51 7.45 -9.33
CA ALA A 23 4.23 8.22 -8.14
C ALA A 23 4.37 7.25 -6.96
N ASN A 24 5.28 7.56 -6.03
CA ASN A 24 5.43 6.80 -4.80
C ASN A 24 4.14 7.02 -3.99
N GLU A 25 3.16 6.18 -4.26
CA GLU A 25 1.84 6.26 -3.68
C GLU A 25 1.44 4.89 -3.15
N VAL A 26 0.83 4.87 -1.99
CA VAL A 26 0.26 3.67 -1.37
C VAL A 26 -1.24 3.90 -1.19
N VAL A 27 -2.04 2.95 -1.66
CA VAL A 27 -3.51 2.96 -1.53
C VAL A 27 -3.92 2.08 -0.37
N VAL A 28 -4.60 2.68 0.63
CA VAL A 28 -5.01 1.99 1.85
C VAL A 28 -6.53 1.91 1.93
N TYR A 29 -7.05 0.69 2.12
CA TYR A 29 -8.44 0.46 2.50
C TYR A 29 -8.48 0.32 4.02
N SER A 30 -9.13 1.28 4.71
CA SER A 30 -9.06 1.43 6.16
C SER A 30 -10.43 1.33 6.81
N SER A 31 -10.54 0.54 7.87
CA SER A 31 -11.70 0.59 8.75
C SER A 31 -11.46 1.43 10.02
N ARG A 32 -10.32 2.12 10.08
CA ARG A 32 -10.06 3.12 11.12
C ARG A 32 -10.70 4.44 10.75
N ILE A 33 -11.24 5.14 11.74
CA ILE A 33 -11.78 6.49 11.55
C ILE A 33 -10.65 7.46 11.16
N ASP A 34 -10.98 8.40 10.29
CA ASP A 34 -10.03 9.31 9.66
C ASP A 34 -9.21 10.11 10.68
N GLU A 35 -9.85 10.57 11.74
CA GLU A 35 -9.24 11.38 12.80
C GLU A 35 -8.09 10.64 13.50
N LEU A 36 -8.15 9.32 13.58
CA LEU A 36 -7.11 8.51 14.23
C LEU A 36 -5.99 8.11 13.27
N ILE A 37 -6.31 7.84 12.00
CA ILE A 37 -5.33 7.27 11.09
C ILE A 37 -4.64 8.33 10.22
N LYS A 38 -5.33 9.39 9.85
CA LYS A 38 -4.77 10.45 9.01
C LYS A 38 -3.49 11.06 9.56
N PRO A 39 -3.36 11.40 10.86
CA PRO A 39 -2.10 11.93 11.38
C PRO A 39 -0.90 10.97 11.20
N VAL A 40 -1.14 9.65 11.27
CA VAL A 40 -0.10 8.63 11.05
C VAL A 40 0.33 8.63 9.58
N PHE A 41 -0.61 8.69 8.67
CA PHE A 41 -0.35 8.76 7.23
C PHE A 41 0.37 10.04 6.84
N ASP A 42 -0.06 11.19 7.37
CA ASP A 42 0.59 12.48 7.13
C ASP A 42 2.04 12.47 7.62
N ALA A 43 2.30 11.93 8.83
CA ALA A 43 3.65 11.82 9.38
C ALA A 43 4.54 10.90 8.53
N TYR A 44 4.00 9.80 8.02
CA TYR A 44 4.71 8.89 7.14
C TYR A 44 5.06 9.59 5.81
N THR A 45 4.09 10.27 5.20
CA THR A 45 4.30 11.03 3.96
C THR A 45 5.36 12.11 4.14
N GLN A 46 5.31 12.87 5.25
CA GLN A 46 6.33 13.89 5.55
C GLN A 46 7.74 13.29 5.69
N LYS A 47 7.84 12.11 6.29
CA LYS A 47 9.13 11.45 6.53
C LYS A 47 9.71 10.80 5.27
N THR A 48 8.88 10.25 4.41
CA THR A 48 9.31 9.37 3.31
C THR A 48 9.12 9.97 1.92
N GLY A 49 8.26 10.98 1.77
CA GLY A 49 7.83 11.50 0.48
C GLY A 49 6.81 10.60 -0.24
N VAL A 50 6.41 9.46 0.36
CA VAL A 50 5.40 8.55 -0.21
C VAL A 50 4.01 9.09 0.10
N ALA A 51 3.21 9.33 -0.92
CA ALA A 51 1.82 9.74 -0.75
C ALA A 51 0.96 8.55 -0.31
N ILE A 52 0.07 8.77 0.66
CA ILE A 52 -0.92 7.76 1.05
C ILE A 52 -2.30 8.25 0.63
N LYS A 53 -2.94 7.49 -0.26
CA LYS A 53 -4.36 7.61 -0.54
C LYS A 53 -5.11 6.57 0.25
N PHE A 54 -6.22 6.95 0.89
CA PHE A 54 -7.01 5.98 1.63
C PHE A 54 -8.51 6.22 1.44
N ILE A 55 -9.25 5.14 1.58
CA ILE A 55 -10.70 5.17 1.70
C ILE A 55 -11.09 4.50 3.00
N THR A 56 -12.10 5.05 3.65
CA THR A 56 -12.60 4.56 4.93
C THR A 56 -14.01 3.99 4.77
N ASP A 57 -14.19 2.76 5.26
CA ASP A 57 -15.48 2.07 5.32
C ASP A 57 -15.40 0.98 6.41
N LYS A 58 -16.48 0.24 6.62
CA LYS A 58 -16.51 -0.94 7.50
C LYS A 58 -15.69 -2.08 6.90
N GLU A 59 -15.20 -2.97 7.76
CA GLU A 59 -14.31 -4.09 7.37
C GLU A 59 -14.93 -4.98 6.28
N ALA A 60 -16.18 -5.44 6.50
CA ALA A 60 -16.82 -6.38 5.58
C ALA A 60 -17.02 -5.80 4.16
N PRO A 61 -17.50 -4.56 3.96
CA PRO A 61 -17.52 -3.92 2.65
C PRO A 61 -16.14 -3.80 2.01
N LEU A 62 -15.10 -3.41 2.76
CA LEU A 62 -13.74 -3.29 2.23
C LEU A 62 -13.19 -4.63 1.75
N MET A 63 -13.35 -5.69 2.55
CA MET A 63 -12.91 -7.04 2.17
C MET A 63 -13.69 -7.58 0.96
N ALA A 64 -15.01 -7.35 0.92
CA ALA A 64 -15.83 -7.74 -0.23
C ALA A 64 -15.41 -7.01 -1.50
N ARG A 65 -15.06 -5.72 -1.39
CA ARG A 65 -14.56 -4.91 -2.48
C ARG A 65 -13.22 -5.43 -3.01
N ILE A 66 -12.23 -5.67 -2.15
CA ILE A 66 -10.94 -6.25 -2.55
C ILE A 66 -11.16 -7.59 -3.27
N LYS A 67 -12.04 -8.44 -2.74
CA LYS A 67 -12.36 -9.72 -3.37
C LYS A 67 -12.99 -9.56 -4.75
N ALA A 68 -13.90 -8.62 -4.92
CA ALA A 68 -14.55 -8.34 -6.20
C ALA A 68 -13.60 -7.72 -7.22
N GLU A 69 -12.70 -6.85 -6.80
CA GLU A 69 -11.67 -6.24 -7.63
C GLU A 69 -10.60 -7.26 -8.06
N GLY A 70 -10.33 -8.27 -7.22
CA GLY A 70 -9.39 -9.36 -7.49
C GLY A 70 -7.99 -8.85 -7.84
N ALA A 71 -7.42 -9.35 -8.94
CA ALA A 71 -6.09 -8.94 -9.39
C ALA A 71 -6.00 -7.47 -9.85
N ASN A 72 -7.13 -6.79 -10.03
CA ASN A 72 -7.20 -5.38 -10.45
C ASN A 72 -7.44 -4.44 -9.26
N THR A 73 -7.41 -4.94 -8.02
CA THR A 73 -7.58 -4.06 -6.87
C THR A 73 -6.50 -2.98 -6.84
N PRO A 74 -6.87 -1.72 -6.63
CA PRO A 74 -5.88 -0.66 -6.41
C PRO A 74 -5.33 -0.66 -4.98
N ALA A 75 -5.91 -1.47 -4.06
CA ALA A 75 -5.50 -1.48 -2.66
C ALA A 75 -4.15 -2.18 -2.49
N ASP A 76 -3.18 -1.47 -1.93
CA ASP A 76 -1.90 -2.01 -1.51
C ASP A 76 -1.94 -2.53 -0.07
N LEU A 77 -2.83 -1.96 0.75
CA LEU A 77 -2.92 -2.27 2.17
C LEU A 77 -4.37 -2.30 2.66
N LEU A 78 -4.72 -3.33 3.43
CA LEU A 78 -5.96 -3.39 4.22
C LEU A 78 -5.63 -3.13 5.70
N LEU A 79 -6.24 -2.10 6.28
CA LEU A 79 -6.10 -1.75 7.68
C LEU A 79 -7.41 -1.97 8.43
N THR A 80 -7.42 -2.89 9.39
CA THR A 80 -8.61 -3.23 10.19
C THR A 80 -8.46 -2.79 11.65
N VAL A 81 -9.56 -2.85 12.40
CA VAL A 81 -9.57 -2.51 13.84
C VAL A 81 -9.26 -3.68 14.75
N ASP A 82 -9.31 -4.92 14.26
CA ASP A 82 -9.04 -6.12 15.07
C ASP A 82 -8.43 -7.26 14.24
N GLY A 83 -7.85 -8.25 14.97
CA GLY A 83 -7.19 -9.41 14.38
C GLY A 83 -8.18 -10.44 13.78
N GLY A 84 -9.44 -10.48 14.22
CA GLY A 84 -10.44 -11.39 13.68
C GLY A 84 -10.75 -11.07 12.22
N ASN A 85 -10.86 -9.80 11.88
CA ASN A 85 -11.02 -9.37 10.48
C ASN A 85 -9.79 -9.66 9.62
N LEU A 86 -8.59 -9.58 10.18
CA LEU A 86 -7.35 -9.96 9.47
C LEU A 86 -7.29 -11.45 9.19
N TRP A 87 -7.67 -12.28 10.17
CA TRP A 87 -7.80 -13.71 9.98
C TRP A 87 -8.84 -14.04 8.90
N GLN A 88 -10.00 -13.40 8.93
CA GLN A 88 -11.03 -13.59 7.91
C GLN A 88 -10.54 -13.19 6.50
N ALA A 89 -9.80 -12.09 6.38
CA ALA A 89 -9.21 -11.65 5.12
C ALA A 89 -8.20 -12.68 4.57
N GLU A 90 -7.41 -13.31 5.45
CA GLU A 90 -6.51 -14.40 5.09
C GLU A 90 -7.29 -15.63 4.57
N GLU A 91 -8.34 -16.07 5.27
CA GLU A 91 -9.21 -17.16 4.84
C GLU A 91 -9.92 -16.88 3.51
N MET A 92 -10.23 -15.62 3.24
CA MET A 92 -10.79 -15.20 1.95
C MET A 92 -9.77 -15.23 0.80
N GLY A 93 -8.48 -15.40 1.09
CA GLY A 93 -7.40 -15.42 0.11
C GLY A 93 -7.13 -14.06 -0.54
N ILE A 94 -7.47 -12.95 0.13
CA ILE A 94 -7.30 -11.58 -0.41
C ILE A 94 -6.01 -10.92 0.07
N LEU A 95 -5.21 -11.58 0.89
CA LEU A 95 -3.94 -11.10 1.40
C LEU A 95 -2.77 -11.84 0.76
N GLN A 96 -1.63 -11.16 0.68
CA GLN A 96 -0.37 -11.75 0.24
C GLN A 96 0.67 -11.71 1.38
N PRO A 97 1.64 -12.63 1.41
CA PRO A 97 2.68 -12.64 2.43
C PRO A 97 3.49 -11.34 2.42
N LEU A 98 3.65 -10.76 3.61
CA LEU A 98 4.39 -9.50 3.79
C LEU A 98 5.91 -9.67 3.54
N ASN A 99 6.47 -10.84 3.86
CA ASN A 99 7.90 -11.17 3.72
C ASN A 99 8.85 -10.09 4.25
N SER A 100 8.46 -9.41 5.33
CA SER A 100 9.18 -8.28 5.89
C SER A 100 10.00 -8.68 7.12
N GLN A 101 11.33 -8.61 7.01
CA GLN A 101 12.22 -8.85 8.16
C GLN A 101 11.99 -7.81 9.26
N VAL A 102 11.76 -6.55 8.89
CA VAL A 102 11.47 -5.47 9.88
C VAL A 102 10.23 -5.79 10.71
N VAL A 103 9.18 -6.34 10.09
CA VAL A 103 7.98 -6.78 10.82
C VAL A 103 8.32 -7.95 11.74
N LYS A 104 9.10 -8.92 11.27
CA LYS A 104 9.49 -10.11 12.06
C LYS A 104 10.32 -9.74 13.29
N ASP A 105 11.20 -8.77 13.15
CA ASP A 105 12.09 -8.35 14.23
C ASP A 105 11.39 -7.48 15.29
N ASN A 106 10.35 -6.73 14.88
CA ASN A 106 9.70 -5.76 15.77
C ASN A 106 8.35 -6.21 16.33
N ILE A 107 7.66 -7.16 15.68
CA ILE A 107 6.33 -7.62 16.11
C ILE A 107 6.43 -9.07 16.61
N PRO A 108 6.08 -9.37 17.86
CA PRO A 108 6.06 -10.73 18.38
C PRO A 108 5.18 -11.67 17.55
N ALA A 109 5.60 -12.93 17.41
CA ALA A 109 4.93 -13.92 16.56
C ALA A 109 3.43 -14.10 16.87
N GLN A 110 3.05 -13.96 18.15
CA GLN A 110 1.66 -14.06 18.59
C GLN A 110 0.72 -12.96 18.05
N TYR A 111 1.28 -11.88 17.48
CA TYR A 111 0.54 -10.78 16.87
C TYR A 111 0.69 -10.72 15.35
N ARG A 112 1.12 -11.83 14.74
CA ARG A 112 1.28 -11.98 13.29
C ARG A 112 0.63 -13.26 12.81
N SER A 113 0.22 -13.30 11.55
CA SER A 113 -0.14 -14.55 10.88
C SER A 113 1.05 -15.50 10.82
N SER A 114 0.79 -16.79 11.02
CA SER A 114 1.81 -17.85 10.81
C SER A 114 2.28 -17.93 9.35
N ASN A 115 1.46 -17.47 8.43
CA ASN A 115 1.74 -17.44 6.99
C ASN A 115 2.27 -16.07 6.51
N ASP A 116 2.64 -15.18 7.44
CA ASP A 116 3.05 -13.80 7.16
C ASP A 116 2.00 -12.95 6.41
N ALA A 117 0.73 -13.36 6.35
CA ALA A 117 -0.31 -12.68 5.60
C ALA A 117 -0.75 -11.34 6.23
N TRP A 118 -0.59 -11.19 7.55
CA TRP A 118 -0.93 -9.97 8.27
C TRP A 118 -0.08 -9.78 9.53
N THR A 119 -0.07 -8.57 10.06
CA THR A 119 0.61 -8.21 11.30
C THR A 119 -0.24 -7.27 12.15
N GLY A 120 -0.11 -7.36 13.48
CA GLY A 120 -0.66 -6.39 14.40
C GLY A 120 0.09 -5.06 14.31
N LEU A 121 -0.65 -3.95 14.39
CA LEU A 121 -0.09 -2.59 14.42
C LEU A 121 -0.16 -2.00 15.82
N SER A 122 -1.22 -2.32 16.57
CA SER A 122 -1.44 -1.80 17.93
C SER A 122 -2.21 -2.81 18.77
N LEU A 123 -2.09 -2.70 20.07
CA LEU A 123 -2.84 -3.51 21.04
C LEU A 123 -3.87 -2.66 21.77
N ARG A 124 -5.02 -3.25 22.03
CA ARG A 124 -6.06 -2.67 22.87
C ARG A 124 -6.37 -3.63 24.00
N ALA A 125 -6.17 -3.21 25.23
CA ALA A 125 -6.62 -3.93 26.40
C ALA A 125 -8.05 -3.52 26.76
N ARG A 126 -8.90 -4.50 27.10
CA ARG A 126 -10.21 -4.29 27.71
C ARG A 126 -10.11 -4.77 29.14
N THR A 127 -10.34 -3.85 30.09
CA THR A 127 -10.32 -4.16 31.51
C THR A 127 -11.74 -4.11 32.06
N ILE A 128 -11.97 -4.89 33.11
CA ILE A 128 -13.22 -4.79 33.90
C ILE A 128 -13.00 -3.66 34.90
N VAL A 129 -13.93 -2.73 34.91
CA VAL A 129 -13.97 -1.62 35.89
C VAL A 129 -15.15 -1.88 36.82
N TYR A 130 -14.90 -1.88 38.13
CA TYR A 130 -15.92 -2.08 39.19
C TYR A 130 -16.43 -0.74 39.70
#